data_7685a2de32a5e13914243edd1b19decd
#
_entry.id   7685a2de32a5e13914243edd1b19decd
#
_cell.length_a   1.000
_cell.length_b   1.000
_cell.length_c   1.000
_cell.angle_alpha   90.00
_cell.angle_beta   90.00
_cell.angle_gamma   90.00
#
_symmetry.space_group_name_H-M   'P 1'
#
loop_
_entity.id
_entity.type
_entity.pdbx_description
1 polymer ?
#
loop_
_entity_poly.entity_id
_entity_poly.type
_entity_poly.pdbx_seq_one_letter_code
_entity_poly.pdbx_strand_id
1 'polypeptide(L)'
;MGPKYKYFKQRRHMTLKESKTASNLRAAFQGESEANRRYLYFAQKADIEGANEVAQVFRSTAEGETGHAHGHLEYLEEVGDPATGEPIGSTEQNLASAVKGEIHEYTDMYPGMEEQPEKKVLKKSQIGLKL
;
A
#
# COMPACT_ATOMS: atom_id res chain seq x y z
N MET A 1 -54.83 18.77 1.98
CA MET A 1 -53.40 19.06 1.70
C MET A 1 -52.53 18.04 2.47
N GLY A 2 -52.03 17.03 1.78
CA GLY A 2 -51.13 16.05 2.37
C GLY A 2 -49.73 16.64 2.60
N PRO A 3 -49.00 16.19 3.60
CA PRO A 3 -47.69 16.77 3.98
C PRO A 3 -46.64 16.47 2.91
N LYS A 4 -46.13 17.50 2.26
CA LYS A 4 -45.03 17.47 1.27
C LYS A 4 -43.65 17.16 1.83
N TYR A 5 -43.55 16.46 2.95
CA TYR A 5 -42.24 16.25 3.66
C TYR A 5 -41.93 14.78 3.89
N LYS A 6 -42.10 13.92 2.90
CA LYS A 6 -41.74 12.51 3.01
C LYS A 6 -40.57 12.10 2.14
N TYR A 7 -39.66 12.96 1.78
CA TYR A 7 -38.46 12.59 1.05
C TYR A 7 -37.18 13.24 1.59
N PHE A 8 -37.06 13.35 2.92
CA PHE A 8 -35.72 13.30 3.47
C PHE A 8 -35.30 11.83 3.50
N LYS A 9 -34.88 11.30 2.35
CA LYS A 9 -33.99 10.15 2.33
C LYS A 9 -32.86 10.51 3.27
N GLN A 10 -32.81 9.89 4.45
CA GLN A 10 -31.62 9.88 5.26
C GLN A 10 -30.48 9.49 4.32
N ARG A 11 -29.69 10.46 3.91
CA ARG A 11 -28.39 10.19 3.30
C ARG A 11 -27.66 9.41 4.38
N ARG A 12 -27.57 8.11 4.22
CA ARG A 12 -26.70 7.27 5.02
C ARG A 12 -25.36 7.97 4.95
N HIS A 13 -24.90 8.57 6.05
CA HIS A 13 -23.54 9.10 6.13
C HIS A 13 -22.62 7.92 5.92
N MET A 14 -22.05 7.82 4.74
CA MET A 14 -21.07 6.80 4.41
C MET A 14 -19.86 7.06 5.28
N THR A 15 -19.41 6.05 6.02
CA THR A 15 -18.19 6.16 6.82
C THR A 15 -16.99 6.33 5.88
N LEU A 16 -15.91 6.93 6.35
CA LEU A 16 -14.68 7.07 5.56
C LEU A 16 -14.22 5.70 5.05
N LYS A 17 -14.34 4.66 5.85
CA LYS A 17 -13.97 3.27 5.50
C LYS A 17 -14.70 2.74 4.26
N GLU A 18 -15.95 3.08 4.09
CA GLU A 18 -16.81 2.64 2.97
C GLU A 18 -16.75 3.60 1.79
N SER A 19 -16.05 4.71 1.93
CA SER A 19 -16.05 5.79 0.94
C SER A 19 -15.12 5.48 -0.23
N LYS A 20 -15.43 6.08 -1.37
CA LYS A 20 -14.54 6.13 -2.53
C LYS A 20 -13.22 6.84 -2.20
N THR A 21 -13.23 7.78 -1.27
CA THR A 21 -12.04 8.48 -0.79
C THR A 21 -11.05 7.52 -0.13
N ALA A 22 -11.52 6.63 0.75
CA ALA A 22 -10.65 5.63 1.37
C ALA A 22 -10.04 4.67 0.33
N SER A 23 -10.82 4.25 -0.65
CA SER A 23 -10.34 3.43 -1.76
C SER A 23 -9.27 4.14 -2.58
N ASN A 24 -9.49 5.42 -2.88
CA ASN A 24 -8.52 6.24 -3.61
C ASN A 24 -7.24 6.47 -2.81
N LEU A 25 -7.33 6.71 -1.51
CA LEU A 25 -6.17 6.87 -0.63
C LEU A 25 -5.33 5.59 -0.56
N ARG A 26 -5.97 4.42 -0.50
CA ARG A 26 -5.26 3.13 -0.55
C ARG A 26 -4.53 2.94 -1.87
N ALA A 27 -5.19 3.22 -2.98
CA ALA A 27 -4.59 3.12 -4.30
C ALA A 27 -3.41 4.10 -4.48
N ALA A 28 -3.56 5.32 -4.01
CA ALA A 28 -2.49 6.32 -4.04
C ALA A 28 -1.30 5.91 -3.16
N PHE A 29 -1.55 5.44 -1.94
CA PHE A 29 -0.51 4.92 -1.06
C PHE A 29 0.27 3.77 -1.72
N GLN A 30 -0.42 2.83 -2.34
CA GLN A 30 0.22 1.71 -3.04
C GLN A 30 1.06 2.19 -4.21
N GLY A 31 0.54 3.09 -5.03
CA GLY A 31 1.25 3.63 -6.19
C GLY A 31 2.51 4.40 -5.83
N GLU A 32 2.44 5.26 -4.82
CA GLU A 32 3.58 6.06 -4.38
C GLU A 32 4.62 5.22 -3.63
N SER A 33 4.18 4.22 -2.88
CA SER A 33 5.09 3.26 -2.22
C SER A 33 5.84 2.41 -3.26
N GLU A 34 5.18 1.96 -4.29
CA GLU A 34 5.79 1.25 -5.42
C GLU A 34 6.78 2.16 -6.15
N ALA A 35 6.39 3.40 -6.47
CA ALA A 35 7.25 4.36 -7.12
C ALA A 35 8.52 4.65 -6.32
N ASN A 36 8.40 4.83 -4.99
CA ASN A 36 9.54 4.98 -4.11
C ASN A 36 10.55 3.85 -4.28
N ARG A 37 10.09 2.61 -4.19
CA ARG A 37 10.96 1.44 -4.28
C ARG A 37 11.58 1.27 -5.66
N ARG A 38 10.81 1.53 -6.72
CA ARG A 38 11.32 1.51 -8.11
C ARG A 38 12.42 2.55 -8.33
N TYR A 39 12.24 3.77 -7.86
CA TYR A 39 13.23 4.84 -8.04
C TYR A 39 14.50 4.59 -7.25
N LEU A 40 14.42 4.02 -6.06
CA LEU A 40 15.61 3.59 -5.31
C LEU A 40 16.39 2.52 -6.06
N TYR A 41 15.71 1.58 -6.68
CA TYR A 41 16.35 0.55 -7.51
C TYR A 41 16.98 1.17 -8.77
N PHE A 42 16.29 2.09 -9.44
CA PHE A 42 16.80 2.79 -10.60
C PHE A 42 18.03 3.65 -10.26
N ALA A 43 18.06 4.23 -9.07
CA ALA A 43 19.23 4.96 -8.58
C ALA A 43 20.47 4.06 -8.46
N GLN A 44 20.29 2.85 -7.93
CA GLN A 44 21.39 1.88 -7.85
C GLN A 44 21.92 1.51 -9.25
N LYS A 45 21.04 1.29 -10.21
CA LYS A 45 21.42 1.00 -11.59
C LYS A 45 22.16 2.17 -12.24
N ALA A 46 21.70 3.39 -12.02
CA ALA A 46 22.34 4.60 -12.53
C ALA A 46 23.75 4.79 -11.95
N ASP A 47 23.95 4.51 -10.65
CA ASP A 47 25.27 4.54 -10.04
C ASP A 47 26.24 3.51 -10.64
N ILE A 48 25.75 2.29 -10.90
CA ILE A 48 26.57 1.24 -11.55
C ILE A 48 27.00 1.67 -12.96
N GLU A 49 26.15 2.36 -13.69
CA GLU A 49 26.45 2.90 -15.03
C GLU A 49 27.31 4.16 -14.98
N GLY A 50 27.60 4.71 -13.83
CA GLY A 50 28.34 5.95 -13.65
C GLY A 50 27.51 7.22 -13.85
N ALA A 51 26.20 7.10 -13.98
CA ALA A 51 25.25 8.22 -14.11
C ALA A 51 24.85 8.77 -12.74
N ASN A 52 25.81 9.23 -11.93
CA ASN A 52 25.61 9.58 -10.53
C ASN A 52 24.63 10.76 -10.33
N GLU A 53 24.60 11.72 -11.25
CA GLU A 53 23.65 12.84 -11.19
C GLU A 53 22.21 12.36 -11.39
N VAL A 54 22.00 11.43 -12.31
CA VAL A 54 20.70 10.78 -12.53
C VAL A 54 20.30 9.96 -11.30
N ALA A 55 21.23 9.23 -10.71
CA ALA A 55 20.99 8.49 -9.47
C ALA A 55 20.48 9.41 -8.33
N GLN A 56 21.06 10.59 -8.20
CA GLN A 56 20.62 11.58 -7.21
C GLN A 56 19.20 12.08 -7.49
N VAL A 57 18.83 12.31 -8.75
CA VAL A 57 17.46 12.68 -9.11
C VAL A 57 16.48 11.58 -8.72
N PHE A 58 16.80 10.32 -8.98
CA PHE A 58 15.96 9.19 -8.56
C PHE A 58 15.82 9.11 -7.06
N ARG A 59 16.89 9.26 -6.29
CA ARG A 59 16.83 9.23 -4.82
C ARG A 59 16.01 10.39 -4.26
N SER A 60 16.20 11.59 -4.77
CA SER A 60 15.43 12.76 -4.35
C SER A 60 13.93 12.59 -4.65
N THR A 61 13.60 12.06 -5.81
CA THR A 61 12.21 11.77 -6.18
C THR A 61 11.61 10.69 -5.29
N ALA A 62 12.38 9.63 -5.01
CA ALA A 62 11.96 8.57 -4.09
C ALA A 62 11.67 9.10 -2.67
N GLU A 63 12.47 10.02 -2.17
CA GLU A 63 12.22 10.67 -0.88
C GLU A 63 10.93 11.48 -0.89
N GLY A 64 10.62 12.17 -1.98
CA GLY A 64 9.33 12.84 -2.18
C GLY A 64 8.16 11.87 -2.12
N GLU A 65 8.29 10.70 -2.76
CA GLU A 65 7.26 9.65 -2.73
C GLU A 65 7.05 9.07 -1.32
N THR A 66 8.10 9.01 -0.50
CA THR A 66 7.98 8.65 0.91
C THR A 66 7.07 9.61 1.65
N GLY A 67 7.26 10.90 1.47
CA GLY A 67 6.42 11.94 2.08
C GLY A 67 4.96 11.83 1.64
N HIS A 68 4.71 11.61 0.36
CA HIS A 68 3.37 11.42 -0.18
C HIS A 68 2.70 10.16 0.38
N ALA A 69 3.42 9.04 0.41
CA ALA A 69 2.91 7.79 0.96
C ALA A 69 2.55 7.90 2.43
N HIS A 70 3.41 8.51 3.25
CA HIS A 70 3.12 8.76 4.66
C HIS A 70 1.93 9.69 4.85
N GLY A 71 1.79 10.73 4.02
CA GLY A 71 0.64 11.61 4.05
C GLY A 71 -0.68 10.87 3.80
N HIS A 72 -0.72 9.99 2.81
CA HIS A 72 -1.91 9.16 2.57
C HIS A 72 -2.18 8.18 3.72
N LEU A 73 -1.13 7.60 4.29
CA LEU A 73 -1.25 6.67 5.40
C LEU A 73 -1.79 7.36 6.67
N GLU A 74 -1.41 8.60 6.90
CA GLU A 74 -1.93 9.41 8.01
C GLU A 74 -3.45 9.57 7.92
N TYR A 75 -3.99 9.85 6.75
CA TYR A 75 -5.44 9.86 6.54
C TYR A 75 -6.08 8.48 6.67
N LEU A 76 -5.37 7.43 6.32
CA LEU A 76 -5.85 6.06 6.44
C LEU A 76 -5.84 5.52 7.89
N GLU A 77 -5.23 6.21 8.84
CA GLU A 77 -5.28 5.81 10.26
C GLU A 77 -6.70 5.66 10.78
N GLU A 78 -7.64 6.48 10.32
CA GLU A 78 -9.05 6.37 10.69
C GLU A 78 -9.74 5.11 10.16
N VAL A 79 -9.16 4.48 9.16
CA VAL A 79 -9.76 3.35 8.44
C VAL A 79 -9.07 2.03 8.79
N GLY A 80 -7.79 2.09 9.06
CA GLY A 80 -6.92 0.95 9.33
C GLY A 80 -5.84 0.74 8.27
N ASP A 81 -4.96 -0.19 8.56
CA ASP A 81 -3.86 -0.56 7.68
C ASP A 81 -4.38 -1.00 6.31
N PRO A 82 -3.92 -0.39 5.21
CA PRO A 82 -4.40 -0.74 3.87
C PRO A 82 -4.11 -2.18 3.45
N ALA A 83 -3.13 -2.83 4.08
CA ALA A 83 -2.77 -4.22 3.77
C ALA A 83 -3.55 -5.23 4.61
N THR A 84 -3.82 -4.94 5.87
CA THR A 84 -4.37 -5.90 6.83
C THR A 84 -5.76 -5.54 7.34
N GLY A 85 -6.15 -4.27 7.25
CA GLY A 85 -7.36 -3.74 7.86
C GLY A 85 -7.28 -3.54 9.38
N GLU A 86 -6.15 -3.87 10.00
CA GLU A 86 -5.93 -3.71 11.43
C GLU A 86 -5.76 -2.23 11.81
N PRO A 87 -6.03 -1.86 13.07
CA PRO A 87 -5.80 -0.50 13.54
C PRO A 87 -4.35 -0.05 13.35
N ILE A 88 -4.19 1.21 12.96
CA ILE A 88 -2.92 1.92 12.98
C ILE A 88 -2.97 2.91 14.14
N GLY A 89 -1.96 2.91 15.01
CA GLY A 89 -1.93 3.82 16.14
C GLY A 89 -0.74 3.57 17.05
N SER A 90 -0.95 2.87 18.15
CA SER A 90 0.14 2.53 19.08
C SER A 90 1.17 1.59 18.42
N THR A 91 2.38 1.58 18.97
CA THR A 91 3.43 0.65 18.52
C THR A 91 2.96 -0.81 18.60
N GLU A 92 2.22 -1.15 19.63
CA GLU A 92 1.66 -2.50 19.80
C GLU A 92 0.66 -2.86 18.69
N GLN A 93 -0.25 -1.95 18.36
CA GLN A 93 -1.19 -2.12 17.24
C GLN A 93 -0.47 -2.23 15.90
N ASN A 94 0.51 -1.38 15.66
CA ASN A 94 1.28 -1.38 14.42
C ASN A 94 2.09 -2.67 14.27
N LEU A 95 2.66 -3.17 15.36
CA LEU A 95 3.38 -4.45 15.37
C LEU A 95 2.45 -5.61 15.06
N ALA A 96 1.26 -5.64 15.66
CA ALA A 96 0.26 -6.67 15.39
C ALA A 96 -0.15 -6.68 13.90
N SER A 97 -0.35 -5.51 13.31
CA SER A 97 -0.65 -5.39 11.88
C SER A 97 0.51 -5.87 11.00
N ALA A 98 1.74 -5.50 11.33
CA ALA A 98 2.92 -5.94 10.59
C ALA A 98 3.07 -7.47 10.62
N VAL A 99 2.90 -8.09 11.77
CA VAL A 99 2.95 -9.56 11.92
C VAL A 99 1.87 -10.23 11.08
N LYS A 100 0.65 -9.70 11.11
CA LYS A 100 -0.45 -10.23 10.30
C LYS A 100 -0.15 -10.16 8.80
N GLY A 101 0.42 -9.05 8.34
CA GLY A 101 0.84 -8.87 6.94
C GLY A 101 1.90 -9.89 6.52
N GLU A 102 2.93 -10.07 7.35
CA GLU A 102 4.01 -11.03 7.08
C GLU A 102 3.49 -12.47 7.05
N ILE A 103 2.61 -12.85 7.96
CA ILE A 103 2.00 -14.17 7.97
C ILE A 103 1.19 -14.40 6.69
N HIS A 104 0.40 -13.44 6.25
CA HIS A 104 -0.36 -13.55 5.01
C HIS A 104 0.53 -13.75 3.80
N GLU A 105 1.59 -12.97 3.64
CA GLU A 105 2.54 -13.11 2.54
C GLU A 105 3.18 -14.49 2.54
N TYR A 106 3.54 -14.99 3.70
CA TYR A 106 4.27 -16.24 3.86
C TYR A 106 3.38 -17.47 3.69
N THR A 107 2.14 -17.47 4.20
CA THR A 107 1.27 -18.65 4.24
C THR A 107 0.29 -18.70 3.08
N ASP A 108 -0.17 -17.55 2.58
CA ASP A 108 -1.28 -17.48 1.63
C ASP A 108 -0.86 -16.93 0.27
N MET A 109 -0.18 -15.79 0.24
CA MET A 109 0.12 -15.09 -1.01
C MET A 109 1.14 -15.83 -1.86
N TYR A 110 2.34 -16.11 -1.33
CA TYR A 110 3.39 -16.77 -2.10
C TYR A 110 3.08 -18.25 -2.40
N PRO A 111 2.58 -19.05 -1.45
CA PRO A 111 2.14 -20.40 -1.77
C PRO A 111 1.06 -20.46 -2.84
N GLY A 112 0.07 -19.54 -2.80
CA GLY A 112 -0.95 -19.43 -3.82
C GLY A 112 -0.38 -19.11 -5.21
N MET A 113 0.66 -18.30 -5.30
CA MET A 113 1.35 -18.00 -6.55
C MET A 113 2.13 -19.20 -7.08
N GLU A 114 2.74 -19.99 -6.23
CA GLU A 114 3.48 -21.19 -6.60
C GLU A 114 2.58 -22.30 -7.15
N GLU A 115 1.33 -22.34 -6.73
CA GLU A 115 0.34 -23.34 -7.15
C GLU A 115 -0.33 -23.03 -8.50
N GLN A 116 -0.06 -21.89 -9.12
CA GLN A 116 -0.64 -21.51 -10.40
C GLN A 116 0.20 -22.06 -11.57
N PRO A 117 -0.19 -23.19 -12.20
CA PRO A 117 0.66 -23.86 -13.18
C PRO A 117 0.79 -23.12 -14.52
N GLU A 118 -0.08 -22.18 -14.81
CA GLU A 118 -0.11 -21.43 -16.06
C GLU A 118 0.90 -20.29 -16.13
N LYS A 119 1.36 -19.86 -15.01
CA LYS A 119 2.46 -18.93 -14.91
C LYS A 119 3.65 -19.75 -14.51
N LYS A 120 4.71 -19.79 -15.29
CA LYS A 120 6.01 -20.30 -14.85
C LYS A 120 6.37 -19.54 -13.58
N VAL A 121 5.85 -20.04 -12.49
CA VAL A 121 5.76 -19.32 -11.23
C VAL A 121 7.13 -19.18 -10.68
N LEU A 122 7.42 -18.01 -10.23
CA LEU A 122 8.60 -17.67 -9.50
C LEU A 122 8.70 -18.60 -8.29
N LYS A 123 9.71 -19.46 -8.26
CA LYS A 123 10.04 -20.24 -7.07
C LYS A 123 10.41 -19.29 -5.93
N LYS A 124 10.29 -19.74 -4.70
CA LYS A 124 10.64 -18.92 -3.49
C LYS A 124 11.99 -18.22 -3.62
N SER A 125 12.99 -18.89 -4.18
CA SER A 125 14.30 -18.32 -4.45
C SER A 125 14.30 -17.18 -5.47
N GLN A 126 13.36 -17.17 -6.41
CA GLN A 126 13.25 -16.16 -7.46
C GLN A 126 12.51 -14.90 -7.00
N ILE A 127 11.67 -15.01 -5.99
CA ILE A 127 10.94 -13.87 -5.39
C ILE A 127 11.66 -13.30 -4.16
N GLY A 128 12.89 -13.71 -3.91
CA GLY A 128 13.73 -13.15 -2.85
C GLY A 128 13.41 -13.63 -1.44
N LEU A 129 12.53 -14.60 -1.27
CA LEU A 129 12.27 -15.24 0.01
C LEU A 129 13.39 -16.24 0.33
N LYS A 130 14.42 -15.76 0.94
CA LYS A 130 15.39 -16.62 1.62
C LYS A 130 14.84 -16.96 3.01
N LEU A 131 14.43 -18.17 3.13
CA LEU A 131 14.12 -18.77 4.42
C LEU A 131 15.41 -19.12 5.16
#